data_06485bd5a128e40880781250eb66332c
#
_entry.id   06485bd5a128e40880781250eb66332c
#
_cell.length_a   1.000
_cell.length_b   1.000
_cell.length_c   1.000
_cell.angle_alpha   90.00
_cell.angle_beta   90.00
_cell.angle_gamma   90.00
#
_symmetry.space_group_name_H-M   'P 1'
#
loop_
_entity.id
_entity.type
_entity.pdbx_description
1 polymer ?
#
loop_
_entity_poly.entity_id
_entity_poly.type
_entity_poly.pdbx_seq_one_letter_code
_entity_poly.pdbx_strand_id
1 'polypeptide(L)'
;MMKKRNRKRISCLLSALLLLVMSIGWSVMAMADDAVNKDSSKPTVWIIGDSTVSSFADNYYYPRYGWGTQIDKYLDGTYEVKNIALSGRSSKSYVNDKEYKELTAGMKQGDYLLIGFGHNDEKAEADRYTDPNGDYKTAGSFSNSLYENYIKPAQAAGTTVILCTPIVRR
;
A
#
# COMPACT_ATOMS: atom_id res chain seq x y z
N MET A 1 38.36 56.38 -25.03
CA MET A 1 38.97 55.18 -24.43
C MET A 1 38.21 54.61 -23.19
N MET A 2 37.32 55.33 -22.56
CA MET A 2 36.52 54.90 -21.36
C MET A 2 35.42 53.91 -21.64
N LYS A 3 34.80 53.86 -22.80
CA LYS A 3 33.62 53.02 -23.13
C LYS A 3 33.93 51.50 -23.19
N LYS A 4 35.14 51.08 -23.52
CA LYS A 4 35.58 49.69 -23.64
C LYS A 4 35.85 49.02 -22.27
N ARG A 5 36.29 49.81 -21.27
CA ARG A 5 36.65 49.31 -19.91
C ARG A 5 35.40 48.98 -19.07
N ASN A 6 34.30 49.76 -19.25
CA ASN A 6 33.06 49.53 -18.57
C ASN A 6 32.30 48.29 -19.13
N ARG A 7 32.37 48.01 -20.44
CA ARG A 7 31.78 46.81 -21.03
C ARG A 7 32.40 45.51 -20.50
N LYS A 8 33.74 45.45 -20.29
CA LYS A 8 34.42 44.29 -19.73
C LYS A 8 34.06 44.09 -18.26
N ARG A 9 33.89 45.15 -17.47
CA ARG A 9 33.50 45.07 -16.05
C ARG A 9 32.06 44.59 -15.90
N ILE A 10 31.13 45.06 -16.75
CA ILE A 10 29.71 44.63 -16.77
C ILE A 10 29.61 43.15 -17.21
N SER A 11 30.38 42.72 -18.21
CA SER A 11 30.39 41.32 -18.65
C SER A 11 30.93 40.40 -17.58
N CYS A 12 31.96 40.78 -16.80
CA CYS A 12 32.53 40.01 -15.72
C CYS A 12 31.58 39.91 -14.52
N LEU A 13 30.79 40.94 -14.22
CA LEU A 13 29.78 40.96 -13.18
C LEU A 13 28.57 40.08 -13.54
N LEU A 14 28.16 40.10 -14.80
CA LEU A 14 27.05 39.26 -15.29
C LEU A 14 27.43 37.79 -15.30
N SER A 15 28.66 37.40 -15.66
CA SER A 15 29.13 36.02 -15.60
C SER A 15 29.27 35.51 -14.15
N ALA A 16 29.75 36.36 -13.23
CA ALA A 16 29.83 36.01 -11.81
C ALA A 16 28.42 35.82 -11.18
N LEU A 17 27.46 36.66 -11.56
CA LEU A 17 26.06 36.51 -11.10
C LEU A 17 25.42 35.24 -11.64
N LEU A 18 25.68 34.87 -12.91
CA LEU A 18 25.17 33.65 -13.53
C LEU A 18 25.72 32.38 -12.83
N LEU A 19 27.01 32.39 -12.51
CA LEU A 19 27.64 31.27 -11.75
C LEU A 19 27.08 31.15 -10.34
N LEU A 20 26.79 32.25 -9.67
CA LEU A 20 26.20 32.27 -8.34
C LEU A 20 24.76 31.71 -8.38
N VAL A 21 23.96 32.06 -9.37
CA VAL A 21 22.59 31.54 -9.53
C VAL A 21 22.61 30.05 -9.85
N MET A 22 23.56 29.58 -10.66
CA MET A 22 23.70 28.14 -10.97
C MET A 22 24.14 27.34 -9.76
N SER A 23 25.02 27.87 -8.90
CA SER A 23 25.46 27.19 -7.67
C SER A 23 24.35 27.10 -6.62
N ILE A 24 23.50 28.13 -6.52
CA ILE A 24 22.33 28.12 -5.62
C ILE A 24 21.27 27.13 -6.14
N GLY A 25 21.05 27.09 -7.45
CA GLY A 25 20.12 26.13 -8.07
C GLY A 25 20.51 24.67 -7.84
N TRP A 26 21.80 24.35 -7.90
CA TRP A 26 22.29 22.99 -7.62
C TRP A 26 22.22 22.63 -6.13
N SER A 27 22.48 23.57 -5.24
CA SER A 27 22.36 23.36 -3.80
C SER A 27 20.91 23.12 -3.36
N VAL A 28 19.94 23.81 -3.99
CA VAL A 28 18.52 23.62 -3.72
C VAL A 28 18.01 22.29 -4.31
N MET A 29 18.53 21.86 -5.48
CA MET A 29 18.19 20.57 -6.07
C MET A 29 18.79 19.38 -5.27
N ALA A 30 20.03 19.49 -4.76
CA ALA A 30 20.63 18.48 -3.90
C ALA A 30 19.94 18.38 -2.52
N MET A 31 19.39 19.48 -2.00
CA MET A 31 18.61 19.47 -0.75
C MET A 31 17.17 18.98 -0.94
N ALA A 32 16.65 18.98 -2.17
CA ALA A 32 15.30 18.45 -2.47
C ALA A 32 15.30 16.90 -2.57
N ASP A 33 16.41 16.27 -2.94
CA ASP A 33 16.52 14.80 -2.96
C ASP A 33 16.69 14.20 -1.57
N ASP A 34 17.26 14.91 -0.59
CA ASP A 34 17.37 14.46 0.79
C ASP A 34 16.11 14.71 1.64
N ALA A 35 15.14 15.47 1.11
CA ALA A 35 13.84 15.72 1.74
C ALA A 35 12.75 14.74 1.24
N VAL A 36 13.11 13.60 0.63
CA VAL A 36 12.22 12.45 0.55
C VAL A 36 12.02 11.94 1.97
N ASN A 37 10.94 12.42 2.54
CA ASN A 37 10.31 12.11 3.79
C ASN A 37 10.66 10.68 4.24
N LYS A 38 11.71 10.56 5.06
CA LYS A 38 11.96 9.36 5.82
C LYS A 38 10.90 9.35 6.91
N ASP A 39 9.66 8.98 6.53
CA ASP A 39 8.65 8.58 7.48
C ASP A 39 9.30 7.50 8.34
N SER A 40 9.68 7.87 9.56
CA SER A 40 10.39 7.02 10.51
C SER A 40 9.48 5.92 11.08
N SER A 41 8.28 5.77 10.55
CA SER A 41 7.36 4.69 10.90
C SER A 41 7.84 3.39 10.26
N LYS A 42 7.80 2.31 11.04
CA LYS A 42 8.09 0.97 10.54
C LYS A 42 7.18 0.65 9.34
N PRO A 43 7.66 -0.14 8.35
CA PRO A 43 6.76 -0.65 7.33
C PRO A 43 5.67 -1.52 7.98
N THR A 44 4.47 -1.46 7.43
CA THR A 44 3.32 -2.18 7.95
C THR A 44 3.06 -3.43 7.12
N VAL A 45 2.79 -4.54 7.81
CA VAL A 45 2.23 -5.75 7.22
C VAL A 45 0.72 -5.73 7.45
N TRP A 46 0.00 -5.28 6.44
CA TRP A 46 -1.46 -5.31 6.40
C TRP A 46 -1.94 -6.72 6.10
N ILE A 47 -2.91 -7.21 6.87
CA ILE A 47 -3.49 -8.53 6.68
C ILE A 47 -5.00 -8.38 6.55
N ILE A 48 -5.54 -8.76 5.40
CA ILE A 48 -6.98 -8.73 5.10
C ILE A 48 -7.46 -10.12 4.69
N GLY A 49 -8.74 -10.37 4.89
CA GLY A 49 -9.33 -11.65 4.54
C GLY A 49 -10.62 -11.91 5.31
N ASP A 50 -11.00 -13.17 5.34
CA ASP A 50 -12.19 -13.66 6.00
C ASP A 50 -11.92 -14.25 7.41
N SER A 51 -12.84 -15.12 7.89
CA SER A 51 -12.72 -15.78 9.20
C SER A 51 -11.49 -16.68 9.35
N THR A 52 -10.91 -17.15 8.27
CA THR A 52 -9.69 -18.00 8.32
C THR A 52 -8.45 -17.18 8.66
N VAL A 53 -8.54 -15.86 8.54
CA VAL A 53 -7.47 -14.88 8.76
C VAL A 53 -7.71 -14.03 10.00
N SER A 54 -8.98 -13.76 10.33
CA SER A 54 -9.44 -12.80 11.34
C SER A 54 -9.02 -13.14 12.77
N SER A 55 -8.85 -12.10 13.59
CA SER A 55 -8.60 -12.23 15.03
C SER A 55 -9.86 -12.52 15.85
N PHE A 56 -11.07 -12.31 15.28
CA PHE A 56 -12.34 -12.30 15.99
C PHE A 56 -12.32 -11.37 17.21
N ALA A 57 -12.88 -10.19 17.05
CA ALA A 57 -12.88 -9.13 18.07
C ALA A 57 -13.69 -9.48 19.33
N ASP A 58 -14.50 -10.56 19.28
CA ASP A 58 -15.30 -11.04 20.40
C ASP A 58 -14.88 -12.48 20.82
N ASN A 59 -15.25 -12.84 22.04
CA ASN A 59 -14.97 -14.16 22.59
C ASN A 59 -15.95 -15.24 22.09
N TYR A 60 -16.91 -14.90 21.24
CA TYR A 60 -17.92 -15.85 20.77
C TYR A 60 -17.33 -17.05 20.05
N TYR A 61 -16.25 -16.81 19.28
CA TYR A 61 -15.58 -17.86 18.51
C TYR A 61 -14.40 -18.52 19.24
N TYR A 62 -14.08 -18.05 20.47
CA TYR A 62 -12.99 -18.67 21.24
C TYR A 62 -13.16 -20.19 21.36
N PRO A 63 -12.15 -21.03 21.16
CA PRO A 63 -10.73 -20.69 20.94
C PRO A 63 -10.31 -20.57 19.45
N ARG A 64 -11.23 -20.30 18.53
CA ARG A 64 -10.92 -20.16 17.11
C ARG A 64 -10.28 -18.82 16.80
N TYR A 65 -9.17 -18.87 16.10
CA TYR A 65 -8.46 -17.71 15.56
C TYR A 65 -8.02 -17.99 14.14
N GLY A 66 -8.05 -16.97 13.28
CA GLY A 66 -7.47 -17.05 11.95
C GLY A 66 -5.94 -17.03 11.99
N TRP A 67 -5.30 -17.55 10.95
CA TRP A 67 -3.84 -17.64 10.86
C TRP A 67 -3.16 -16.26 10.91
N GLY A 68 -3.84 -15.21 10.47
CA GLY A 68 -3.32 -13.82 10.49
C GLY A 68 -2.92 -13.35 11.89
N THR A 69 -3.47 -13.93 12.96
CA THR A 69 -3.10 -13.61 14.35
C THR A 69 -1.73 -14.16 14.76
N GLN A 70 -1.14 -15.02 13.95
CA GLN A 70 0.14 -15.65 14.28
C GLN A 70 1.32 -15.02 13.56
N ILE A 71 1.08 -14.16 12.55
CA ILE A 71 2.14 -13.63 11.68
C ILE A 71 3.18 -12.83 12.48
N ASP A 72 2.73 -12.02 13.44
CA ASP A 72 3.62 -11.20 14.26
C ASP A 72 4.70 -12.02 15.01
N LYS A 73 4.39 -13.27 15.35
CA LYS A 73 5.33 -14.17 16.04
C LYS A 73 6.53 -14.60 15.20
N TYR A 74 6.42 -14.47 13.89
CA TYR A 74 7.45 -14.88 12.92
C TYR A 74 8.24 -13.71 12.37
N LEU A 75 7.90 -12.48 12.79
CA LEU A 75 8.60 -11.26 12.42
C LEU A 75 9.47 -10.80 13.59
N ASP A 76 10.61 -10.21 13.28
CA ASP A 76 11.64 -9.77 14.24
C ASP A 76 11.34 -8.42 14.91
N GLY A 77 10.12 -7.91 14.76
CA GLY A 77 9.71 -6.59 15.25
C GLY A 77 10.11 -5.43 14.33
N THR A 78 10.68 -5.69 13.16
CA THR A 78 11.00 -4.67 12.14
C THR A 78 9.73 -4.07 11.54
N TYR A 79 8.63 -4.86 11.52
CA TYR A 79 7.35 -4.47 10.93
C TYR A 79 6.30 -4.18 12.00
N GLU A 80 5.35 -3.29 11.67
CA GLU A 80 4.06 -3.22 12.35
C GLU A 80 3.09 -4.21 11.71
N VAL A 81 2.38 -5.02 12.48
CA VAL A 81 1.39 -5.98 11.94
C VAL A 81 -0.02 -5.48 12.23
N LYS A 82 -0.82 -5.29 11.18
CA LYS A 82 -2.23 -4.88 11.26
C LYS A 82 -3.12 -5.95 10.63
N ASN A 83 -3.65 -6.84 11.47
CA ASN A 83 -4.66 -7.79 11.03
C ASN A 83 -6.05 -7.17 11.14
N ILE A 84 -6.57 -6.70 10.02
CA ILE A 84 -7.90 -6.09 9.89
C ILE A 84 -8.88 -6.97 9.09
N ALA A 85 -8.60 -8.28 9.02
CA ALA A 85 -9.48 -9.26 8.40
C ALA A 85 -10.80 -9.41 9.18
N LEU A 86 -11.91 -9.63 8.47
CA LEU A 86 -13.24 -9.70 9.05
C LEU A 86 -13.93 -11.03 8.74
N SER A 87 -14.46 -11.67 9.78
CA SER A 87 -15.27 -12.88 9.62
C SER A 87 -16.48 -12.64 8.70
N GLY A 88 -16.75 -13.60 7.81
CA GLY A 88 -17.91 -13.58 6.91
C GLY A 88 -17.76 -12.69 5.68
N ARG A 89 -16.64 -12.02 5.49
CA ARG A 89 -16.42 -11.15 4.33
C ARG A 89 -15.82 -11.91 3.15
N SER A 90 -16.29 -11.57 1.96
CA SER A 90 -15.68 -11.93 0.67
C SER A 90 -14.82 -10.77 0.15
N SER A 91 -14.06 -11.01 -0.90
CA SER A 91 -13.30 -9.96 -1.59
C SER A 91 -14.21 -8.83 -2.09
N LYS A 92 -15.48 -9.15 -2.41
CA LYS A 92 -16.49 -8.20 -2.86
C LYS A 92 -17.12 -7.42 -1.70
N SER A 93 -17.50 -8.08 -0.61
CA SER A 93 -18.24 -7.43 0.48
C SER A 93 -17.38 -6.56 1.38
N TYR A 94 -16.10 -6.91 1.56
CA TYR A 94 -15.17 -6.22 2.44
C TYR A 94 -14.95 -4.74 2.08
N VAL A 95 -15.13 -4.35 0.82
CA VAL A 95 -14.96 -2.95 0.38
C VAL A 95 -15.94 -1.96 1.03
N ASN A 96 -17.02 -2.48 1.62
CA ASN A 96 -18.04 -1.67 2.28
C ASN A 96 -17.72 -1.41 3.77
N ASP A 97 -16.72 -2.09 4.34
CA ASP A 97 -16.38 -2.00 5.75
C ASP A 97 -15.41 -0.82 6.01
N LYS A 98 -15.35 -0.37 7.27
CA LYS A 98 -14.43 0.71 7.68
C LYS A 98 -12.97 0.29 7.58
N GLU A 99 -12.68 -0.99 7.74
CA GLU A 99 -11.35 -1.59 7.64
C GLU A 99 -10.77 -1.46 6.22
N TYR A 100 -11.61 -1.53 5.18
CA TYR A 100 -11.17 -1.25 3.82
C TYR A 100 -10.75 0.20 3.62
N LYS A 101 -11.48 1.13 4.25
CA LYS A 101 -11.12 2.56 4.22
C LYS A 101 -9.82 2.82 4.99
N GLU A 102 -9.64 2.14 6.13
CA GLU A 102 -8.39 2.19 6.90
C GLU A 102 -7.22 1.68 6.06
N LEU A 103 -7.39 0.53 5.40
CA LEU A 103 -6.38 -0.04 4.51
C LEU A 103 -5.97 0.93 3.41
N THR A 104 -6.95 1.42 2.63
CA THR A 104 -6.67 2.26 1.46
C THR A 104 -6.09 3.63 1.81
N ALA A 105 -6.40 4.15 3.00
CA ALA A 105 -5.84 5.40 3.49
C ALA A 105 -4.46 5.22 4.15
N GLY A 106 -4.15 4.02 4.65
CA GLY A 106 -2.95 3.76 5.45
C GLY A 106 -1.80 3.11 4.70
N MET A 107 -2.06 2.45 3.57
CA MET A 107 -1.00 1.82 2.76
C MET A 107 -0.01 2.84 2.22
N LYS A 108 1.27 2.52 2.31
CA LYS A 108 2.36 3.36 1.81
C LYS A 108 3.49 2.54 1.20
N GLN A 109 4.42 3.25 0.56
CA GLN A 109 5.61 2.63 -0.01
C GLN A 109 6.41 1.84 1.04
N GLY A 110 6.77 0.61 0.69
CA GLY A 110 7.52 -0.31 1.54
C GLY A 110 6.66 -1.19 2.45
N ASP A 111 5.35 -0.97 2.49
CA ASP A 111 4.41 -1.85 3.19
C ASP A 111 4.20 -3.18 2.45
N TYR A 112 3.60 -4.14 3.15
CA TYR A 112 3.16 -5.42 2.61
C TYR A 112 1.66 -5.58 2.82
N LEU A 113 0.96 -6.17 1.85
CA LEU A 113 -0.46 -6.51 1.93
C LEU A 113 -0.65 -8.01 1.71
N LEU A 114 -1.02 -8.73 2.75
CA LEU A 114 -1.41 -10.15 2.71
C LEU A 114 -2.91 -10.25 2.50
N ILE A 115 -3.34 -10.96 1.45
CA ILE A 115 -4.76 -11.10 1.08
C ILE A 115 -5.20 -12.56 1.20
N GLY A 116 -6.15 -12.87 2.09
CA GLY A 116 -6.66 -14.23 2.35
C GLY A 116 -8.18 -14.31 2.25
N PHE A 117 -8.76 -13.99 1.08
CA PHE A 117 -10.18 -14.20 0.76
C PHE A 117 -10.41 -15.52 0.00
N GLY A 118 -11.67 -15.95 -0.09
CA GLY A 118 -12.12 -17.07 -0.89
C GLY A 118 -13.33 -17.80 -0.31
N HIS A 119 -13.35 -18.12 0.98
CA HIS A 119 -14.41 -18.94 1.62
C HIS A 119 -15.80 -18.32 1.60
N ASN A 120 -15.92 -17.01 1.44
CA ASN A 120 -17.21 -16.35 1.32
C ASN A 120 -17.49 -15.91 -0.11
N ASP A 121 -16.49 -15.88 -0.96
CA ASP A 121 -16.61 -15.56 -2.38
C ASP A 121 -17.37 -16.66 -3.15
N GLU A 122 -17.32 -17.91 -2.69
CA GLU A 122 -18.08 -19.06 -3.23
C GLU A 122 -19.55 -19.09 -2.82
N LYS A 123 -19.99 -18.24 -1.88
CA LYS A 123 -21.35 -18.23 -1.36
C LYS A 123 -22.29 -17.54 -2.33
N ALA A 124 -23.50 -18.13 -2.49
CA ALA A 124 -24.48 -17.69 -3.50
C ALA A 124 -25.13 -16.32 -3.21
N GLU A 125 -24.93 -15.73 -2.03
CA GLU A 125 -25.48 -14.43 -1.69
C GLU A 125 -24.84 -13.33 -2.55
N ALA A 126 -25.68 -12.53 -3.19
CA ALA A 126 -25.29 -11.55 -4.21
C ALA A 126 -24.28 -10.50 -3.72
N ASP A 127 -24.27 -10.21 -2.43
CA ASP A 127 -23.34 -9.27 -1.80
C ASP A 127 -21.94 -9.87 -1.57
N ARG A 128 -21.80 -11.20 -1.62
CA ARG A 128 -20.54 -11.93 -1.40
C ARG A 128 -20.00 -12.65 -2.61
N TYR A 129 -20.88 -13.18 -3.44
CA TYR A 129 -20.48 -14.02 -4.56
C TYR A 129 -19.58 -13.31 -5.56
N THR A 130 -18.50 -13.99 -5.95
CA THR A 130 -17.66 -13.69 -7.10
C THR A 130 -17.50 -14.95 -7.95
N ASP A 131 -17.49 -14.80 -9.29
CA ASP A 131 -17.31 -15.94 -10.20
C ASP A 131 -15.88 -16.49 -10.11
N PRO A 132 -15.68 -17.77 -9.79
CA PRO A 132 -14.35 -18.38 -9.76
C PRO A 132 -13.69 -18.45 -11.14
N ASN A 133 -14.50 -18.36 -12.22
CA ASN A 133 -14.02 -18.38 -13.58
C ASN A 133 -13.74 -16.95 -14.07
N GLY A 134 -12.78 -16.83 -14.95
CA GLY A 134 -12.38 -15.57 -15.53
C GLY A 134 -11.10 -14.99 -14.92
N ASP A 135 -10.50 -14.12 -15.70
CA ASP A 135 -9.26 -13.43 -15.33
C ASP A 135 -9.53 -12.10 -14.60
N TYR A 136 -8.47 -11.37 -14.29
CA TYR A 136 -8.56 -10.09 -13.59
C TYR A 136 -9.27 -8.97 -14.39
N LYS A 137 -9.52 -9.15 -15.70
CA LYS A 137 -10.28 -8.22 -16.57
C LYS A 137 -11.75 -8.59 -16.67
N THR A 138 -12.12 -9.80 -16.27
CA THR A 138 -13.49 -10.29 -16.33
C THR A 138 -14.30 -9.74 -15.16
N ALA A 139 -15.15 -8.75 -15.42
CA ALA A 139 -15.96 -8.11 -14.39
C ALA A 139 -16.81 -9.13 -13.61
N GLY A 140 -16.77 -9.05 -12.27
CA GLY A 140 -17.47 -9.96 -11.37
C GLY A 140 -16.75 -11.26 -11.05
N SER A 141 -15.59 -11.54 -11.69
CA SER A 141 -14.75 -12.67 -11.30
C SER A 141 -14.03 -12.41 -9.97
N PHE A 142 -13.64 -13.49 -9.28
CA PHE A 142 -12.82 -13.41 -8.08
C PHE A 142 -11.49 -12.69 -8.34
N SER A 143 -10.83 -13.04 -9.45
CA SER A 143 -9.59 -12.40 -9.86
C SER A 143 -9.74 -10.90 -10.12
N ASN A 144 -10.86 -10.48 -10.74
CA ASN A 144 -11.16 -9.05 -10.96
C ASN A 144 -11.42 -8.32 -9.65
N SER A 145 -12.19 -8.94 -8.73
CA SER A 145 -12.45 -8.37 -7.41
C SER A 145 -11.16 -8.14 -6.63
N LEU A 146 -10.24 -9.10 -6.62
CA LEU A 146 -8.93 -8.96 -5.98
C LEU A 146 -8.09 -7.86 -6.64
N TYR A 147 -8.06 -7.85 -7.97
CA TYR A 147 -7.22 -6.91 -8.71
C TYR A 147 -7.67 -5.46 -8.54
N GLU A 148 -8.94 -5.17 -8.85
CA GLU A 148 -9.43 -3.78 -8.85
C GLU A 148 -9.52 -3.21 -7.44
N ASN A 149 -9.95 -4.00 -6.45
CA ASN A 149 -10.19 -3.49 -5.11
C ASN A 149 -8.94 -3.46 -4.23
N TYR A 150 -7.94 -4.33 -4.46
CA TYR A 150 -6.81 -4.47 -3.53
C TYR A 150 -5.45 -4.37 -4.20
N ILE A 151 -5.22 -5.16 -5.27
CA ILE A 151 -3.88 -5.24 -5.88
C ILE A 151 -3.49 -3.92 -6.52
N LYS A 152 -4.36 -3.38 -7.35
CA LYS A 152 -4.12 -2.13 -8.07
C LYS A 152 -3.94 -0.92 -7.14
N PRO A 153 -4.79 -0.69 -6.10
CA PRO A 153 -4.55 0.36 -5.11
C PRO A 153 -3.25 0.17 -4.32
N ALA A 154 -2.93 -1.07 -3.91
CA ALA A 154 -1.71 -1.37 -3.19
C ALA A 154 -0.45 -1.08 -4.02
N GLN A 155 -0.46 -1.49 -5.29
CA GLN A 155 0.63 -1.19 -6.24
C GLN A 155 0.80 0.31 -6.45
N ALA A 156 -0.31 1.05 -6.55
CA ALA A 156 -0.27 2.51 -6.68
C ALA A 156 0.31 3.21 -5.43
N ALA A 157 0.14 2.62 -4.25
CA ALA A 157 0.73 3.07 -2.99
C ALA A 157 2.20 2.63 -2.79
N GLY A 158 2.74 1.79 -3.68
CA GLY A 158 4.09 1.21 -3.52
C GLY A 158 4.15 0.08 -2.49
N THR A 159 2.99 -0.53 -2.16
CA THR A 159 2.85 -1.66 -1.25
C THR A 159 3.05 -2.98 -1.99
N THR A 160 3.81 -3.90 -1.43
CA THR A 160 4.03 -5.25 -1.98
C THR A 160 2.86 -6.16 -1.63
N VAL A 161 2.23 -6.79 -2.65
CA VAL A 161 1.07 -7.67 -2.46
C VAL A 161 1.49 -9.14 -2.40
N ILE A 162 0.94 -9.87 -1.42
CA ILE A 162 1.09 -11.31 -1.24
C ILE A 162 -0.30 -11.95 -1.22
N LEU A 163 -0.59 -12.77 -2.23
CA LEU A 163 -1.83 -13.56 -2.28
C LEU A 163 -1.65 -14.85 -1.49
N CYS A 164 -2.53 -15.05 -0.50
CA CYS A 164 -2.56 -16.27 0.30
C CYS A 164 -3.70 -17.15 -0.21
N THR A 165 -3.40 -18.39 -0.58
CA THR A 165 -4.43 -19.34 -1.01
C THR A 165 -5.38 -19.67 0.13
N PRO A 166 -6.70 -19.78 -0.13
CA PRO A 166 -7.67 -20.21 0.87
C PRO A 166 -7.35 -21.59 1.42
N ILE A 167 -7.66 -21.80 2.70
CA ILE A 167 -7.57 -23.11 3.33
C ILE A 167 -8.63 -24.03 2.70
N VAL A 168 -8.22 -25.25 2.31
CA VAL A 168 -9.16 -26.22 1.72
C VAL A 168 -10.23 -26.62 2.74
N ARG A 169 -11.50 -26.56 2.35
CA ARG A 169 -12.62 -27.12 3.12
C ARG A 169 -12.77 -28.61 2.80
N ARG A 170 -13.08 -29.39 3.82
CA ARG A 170 -13.50 -30.78 3.70
C ARG A 170 -15.01 -30.88 3.66
#